data_763b231f9b4fd88683c3a9c43e6dd327
#
_entry.id   763b231f9b4fd88683c3a9c43e6dd327
#
_cell.length_a   1.000
_cell.length_b   1.000
_cell.length_c   1.000
_cell.angle_alpha   90.00
_cell.angle_beta   90.00
_cell.angle_gamma   90.00
#
_symmetry.space_group_name_H-M   'P 1'
#
loop_
_entity.id
_entity.type
_entity.pdbx_description
1 polymer ?
#
loop_
_entity_poly.entity_id
_entity_poly.type
_entity_poly.pdbx_seq_one_letter_code
_entity_poly.pdbx_strand_id
1 'polypeptide(L)'
;ATVEVYVAAEYGYEVSAEIVAEHGTAITGQPDRAFVRSTQSRSTAVPMDWLERFQEAYIAELTQWVRSVQTGESFAGASAWDGYRALRVTEACVRSLQSRKPVAVQPLFRPEVYR
;
A
#
# COMPACT_ATOMS: atom_id res chain seq x y z
N ALA A 1 -12.47 1.09 -9.28
CA ALA A 1 -11.72 0.44 -8.19
C ALA A 1 -12.68 0.17 -7.04
N THR A 2 -12.42 -0.88 -6.27
CA THR A 2 -13.09 -1.19 -5.02
C THR A 2 -12.04 -1.21 -3.91
N VAL A 3 -12.38 -0.66 -2.74
CA VAL A 3 -11.54 -0.71 -1.55
C VAL A 3 -12.35 -1.37 -0.45
N GLU A 4 -11.81 -2.44 0.11
CA GLU A 4 -12.40 -3.18 1.23
C GLU A 4 -11.49 -3.02 2.45
N VAL A 5 -12.08 -2.75 3.62
CA VAL A 5 -11.33 -2.58 4.86
C VAL A 5 -12.03 -3.36 5.96
N TYR A 6 -11.29 -4.24 6.62
CA TYR A 6 -11.73 -4.97 7.79
C TYR A 6 -10.66 -4.92 8.88
N VAL A 7 -10.92 -4.17 9.94
CA VAL A 7 -9.93 -3.86 10.98
C VAL A 7 -9.99 -4.80 12.19
N ALA A 8 -10.90 -5.75 12.22
CA ALA A 8 -11.09 -6.69 13.32
C ALA A 8 -10.70 -8.13 12.94
N ALA A 9 -9.80 -8.30 11.99
CA ALA A 9 -9.31 -9.63 11.60
C ALA A 9 -8.41 -10.22 12.68
N GLU A 10 -8.81 -11.34 13.26
CA GLU A 10 -8.03 -12.02 14.31
C GLU A 10 -7.02 -13.03 13.75
N TYR A 11 -7.05 -13.29 12.45
CA TYR A 11 -6.15 -14.24 11.79
C TYR A 11 -4.84 -13.65 11.31
N GLY A 12 -4.66 -12.33 11.41
CA GLY A 12 -3.46 -11.62 11.03
C GLY A 12 -3.71 -10.28 10.35
N TYR A 13 -2.62 -9.61 9.98
CA TYR A 13 -2.62 -8.30 9.33
C TYR A 13 -2.23 -8.45 7.86
N GLU A 14 -3.13 -8.07 6.96
CA GLU A 14 -2.90 -8.12 5.52
C GLU A 14 -3.30 -6.79 4.84
N VAL A 15 -2.43 -6.33 3.95
CA VAL A 15 -2.72 -5.24 3.01
C VAL A 15 -2.31 -5.72 1.64
N SER A 16 -3.26 -5.79 0.73
CA SER A 16 -3.03 -6.23 -0.65
C SER A 16 -3.73 -5.33 -1.65
N ALA A 17 -3.23 -5.33 -2.87
CA ALA A 17 -3.88 -4.70 -4.01
C ALA A 17 -3.79 -5.62 -5.23
N GLU A 18 -4.87 -5.70 -5.99
CA GLU A 18 -4.92 -6.38 -7.26
C GLU A 18 -5.29 -5.39 -8.36
N ILE A 19 -4.51 -5.40 -9.43
CA ILE A 19 -4.74 -4.59 -10.61
C ILE A 19 -4.97 -5.55 -11.79
N VAL A 20 -6.17 -5.53 -12.33
CA VAL A 20 -6.53 -6.28 -13.53
C VAL A 20 -6.46 -5.33 -14.72
N ALA A 21 -5.66 -5.67 -15.73
CA ALA A 21 -5.48 -4.90 -16.95
C ALA A 21 -5.68 -5.79 -18.19
N GLU A 22 -5.69 -5.18 -19.35
CA GLU A 22 -5.95 -5.88 -20.62
C GLU A 22 -4.97 -7.03 -20.90
N HIS A 23 -3.70 -6.87 -20.52
CA HIS A 23 -2.64 -7.83 -20.83
C HIS A 23 -2.13 -8.60 -19.60
N GLY A 24 -2.78 -8.46 -18.45
CA GLY A 24 -2.36 -9.20 -17.25
C GLY A 24 -2.92 -8.64 -15.96
N THR A 25 -2.57 -9.34 -14.88
CA THR A 25 -2.93 -8.98 -13.52
C THR A 25 -1.67 -8.81 -12.70
N ALA A 26 -1.60 -7.76 -11.90
CA ALA A 26 -0.56 -7.54 -10.90
C ALA A 26 -1.19 -7.60 -9.50
N ILE A 27 -0.58 -8.37 -8.61
CA ILE A 27 -1.01 -8.52 -7.22
C ILE A 27 0.14 -8.11 -6.32
N THR A 28 -0.13 -7.26 -5.34
CA THR A 28 0.82 -6.87 -4.30
C THR A 28 0.34 -7.33 -2.94
N GLY A 29 1.24 -7.39 -1.97
CA GLY A 29 0.85 -7.60 -0.58
C GLY A 29 1.01 -9.01 -0.06
N GLN A 30 1.28 -9.99 -0.89
CA GLN A 30 1.62 -11.33 -0.42
C GLN A 30 3.14 -11.50 -0.37
N PRO A 31 3.78 -11.44 0.80
CA PRO A 31 5.18 -11.82 0.91
C PRO A 31 5.27 -13.34 0.72
N ASP A 32 5.84 -13.79 -0.37
CA ASP A 32 6.20 -15.21 -0.58
C ASP A 32 7.39 -15.58 0.33
N ARG A 33 7.21 -15.50 1.65
CA ARG A 33 8.29 -15.85 2.59
C ARG A 33 8.49 -17.35 2.68
N ALA A 34 7.43 -18.10 2.86
CA ALA A 34 7.43 -19.56 2.87
C ALA A 34 5.99 -20.07 2.80
N PHE A 35 5.81 -21.25 2.25
CA PHE A 35 4.54 -21.96 2.35
C PHE A 35 4.76 -23.39 2.84
N VAL A 36 3.83 -23.88 3.62
CA VAL A 36 3.81 -25.28 4.09
C VAL A 36 2.87 -26.08 3.21
N ARG A 37 3.32 -27.21 2.72
CA ARG A 37 2.47 -28.21 2.08
C ARG A 37 2.18 -29.32 3.09
N SER A 38 0.92 -29.59 3.31
CA SER A 38 0.46 -30.76 4.05
C SER A 38 -0.58 -31.52 3.22
N THR A 39 -1.14 -32.57 3.76
CA THR A 39 -2.10 -33.41 3.02
C THR A 39 -3.20 -32.58 2.37
N GLN A 40 -3.18 -32.47 1.04
CA GLN A 40 -4.15 -31.75 0.22
C GLN A 40 -4.30 -30.23 0.55
N SER A 41 -3.31 -29.63 1.21
CA SER A 41 -3.34 -28.22 1.55
C SER A 41 -2.02 -27.50 1.27
N ARG A 42 -2.11 -26.18 1.07
CA ARG A 42 -0.99 -25.25 1.01
C ARG A 42 -1.34 -24.06 1.88
N SER A 43 -0.48 -23.69 2.80
CA SER A 43 -0.67 -22.55 3.71
C SER A 43 0.58 -21.70 3.78
N THR A 44 0.42 -20.44 4.12
CA THR A 44 1.51 -19.49 4.40
C THR A 44 1.20 -18.78 5.71
N ALA A 45 2.24 -18.34 6.42
CA ALA A 45 2.07 -17.53 7.62
C ALA A 45 1.63 -16.12 7.23
N VAL A 46 0.70 -15.57 8.00
CA VAL A 46 0.26 -14.17 7.89
C VAL A 46 0.82 -13.42 9.09
N PRO A 47 1.50 -12.25 8.91
CA PRO A 47 1.97 -11.43 10.01
C PRO A 47 0.81 -11.02 10.92
N MET A 48 1.06 -10.94 12.23
CA MET A 48 0.01 -10.56 13.18
C MET A 48 -0.25 -9.06 13.23
N ASP A 49 0.75 -8.25 12.87
CA ASP A 49 0.63 -6.81 12.88
C ASP A 49 1.40 -6.12 11.75
N TRP A 50 1.22 -4.81 11.65
CA TRP A 50 1.85 -3.96 10.64
C TRP A 50 3.36 -3.83 10.82
N LEU A 51 3.89 -3.92 12.04
CA LEU A 51 5.33 -3.85 12.32
C LEU A 51 6.05 -5.02 11.67
N GLU A 52 5.60 -6.24 11.94
CA GLU A 52 6.14 -7.44 11.33
C GLU A 52 5.96 -7.40 9.80
N ARG A 53 4.81 -6.94 9.33
CA ARG A 53 4.48 -6.88 7.90
C ARG A 53 5.35 -5.92 7.11
N PHE A 54 5.68 -4.77 7.67
CA PHE A 54 6.34 -3.67 6.98
C PHE A 54 7.73 -3.30 7.52
N GLN A 55 8.32 -4.11 8.38
CA GLN A 55 9.62 -3.83 8.98
C GLN A 55 10.69 -3.50 7.93
N GLU A 56 10.80 -4.32 6.88
CA GLU A 56 11.79 -4.11 5.82
C GLU A 56 11.52 -2.82 5.01
N ALA A 57 10.25 -2.48 4.82
CA ALA A 57 9.85 -1.26 4.12
C ALA A 57 10.26 -0.01 4.92
N TYR A 58 10.05 0.02 6.23
CA TYR A 58 10.51 1.11 7.09
C TYR A 58 12.03 1.24 7.11
N ILE A 59 12.76 0.13 7.22
CA ILE A 59 14.23 0.15 7.18
C ILE A 59 14.71 0.69 5.84
N ALA A 60 14.12 0.24 4.74
CA ALA A 60 14.48 0.70 3.39
C ALA A 60 14.22 2.20 3.21
N GLU A 61 13.06 2.68 3.64
CA GLU A 61 12.68 4.10 3.55
C GLU A 61 13.64 4.98 4.35
N LEU A 62 13.87 4.66 5.62
CA LEU A 62 14.77 5.43 6.48
C LEU A 62 16.22 5.39 5.98
N THR A 63 16.70 4.25 5.50
CA THR A 63 18.03 4.11 4.93
C THR A 63 18.21 5.00 3.70
N GLN A 64 17.23 5.00 2.80
CA GLN A 64 17.26 5.84 1.61
C GLN A 64 17.19 7.34 1.96
N TRP A 65 16.38 7.70 2.95
CA TRP A 65 16.31 9.07 3.42
C TRP A 65 17.63 9.56 4.00
N VAL A 66 18.24 8.79 4.91
CA VAL A 66 19.56 9.11 5.48
C VAL A 66 20.60 9.25 4.38
N ARG A 67 20.62 8.34 3.42
CA ARG A 67 21.53 8.40 2.27
C ARG A 67 21.33 9.69 1.47
N SER A 68 20.09 10.06 1.17
CA SER A 68 19.80 11.29 0.41
C SER A 68 20.32 12.54 1.13
N VAL A 69 20.20 12.58 2.46
CA VAL A 69 20.75 13.68 3.27
C VAL A 69 22.28 13.69 3.23
N GLN A 70 22.95 12.54 3.28
CA GLN A 70 24.40 12.44 3.27
C GLN A 70 25.01 12.77 1.91
N THR A 71 24.36 12.38 0.82
CA THR A 71 24.89 12.54 -0.54
C THR A 71 24.39 13.79 -1.25
N GLY A 72 23.32 14.42 -0.75
CA GLY A 72 22.63 15.52 -1.44
C GLY A 72 21.80 15.05 -2.66
N GLU A 73 21.69 13.75 -2.88
CA GLU A 73 20.82 13.18 -3.93
C GLU A 73 19.34 13.33 -3.55
N SER A 74 18.47 13.38 -4.56
CA SER A 74 17.04 13.43 -4.30
C SER A 74 16.54 12.12 -3.65
N PHE A 75 15.67 12.26 -2.65
CA PHE A 75 15.03 11.12 -2.02
C PHE A 75 14.09 10.41 -3.01
N ALA A 76 14.31 9.12 -3.23
CA ALA A 76 13.52 8.31 -4.17
C ALA A 76 12.23 7.72 -3.57
N GLY A 77 11.99 7.91 -2.26
CA GLY A 77 10.79 7.45 -1.57
C GLY A 77 9.57 8.34 -1.79
N ALA A 78 8.48 8.02 -1.10
CA ALA A 78 7.24 8.78 -1.19
C ALA A 78 7.42 10.22 -0.70
N SER A 79 6.97 11.17 -1.50
CA SER A 79 6.99 12.60 -1.17
C SER A 79 5.72 13.04 -0.44
N ALA A 80 5.73 14.25 0.12
CA ALA A 80 4.52 14.86 0.67
C ALA A 80 3.39 14.97 -0.36
N TRP A 81 3.73 15.12 -1.66
CA TRP A 81 2.75 15.09 -2.73
C TRP A 81 2.09 13.72 -2.90
N ASP A 82 2.84 12.64 -2.75
CA ASP A 82 2.28 11.27 -2.81
C ASP A 82 1.37 11.00 -1.62
N GLY A 83 1.74 11.46 -0.43
CA GLY A 83 0.88 11.45 0.76
C GLY A 83 -0.43 12.21 0.55
N TYR A 84 -0.36 13.42 -0.04
CA TYR A 84 -1.57 14.19 -0.36
C TYR A 84 -2.46 13.47 -1.37
N ARG A 85 -1.90 12.84 -2.40
CA ARG A 85 -2.66 12.02 -3.35
C ARG A 85 -3.38 10.86 -2.68
N ALA A 86 -2.70 10.17 -1.77
CA ALA A 86 -3.29 9.07 -1.00
C ALA A 86 -4.48 9.55 -0.15
N LEU A 87 -4.35 10.70 0.52
CA LEU A 87 -5.45 11.30 1.29
C LEU A 87 -6.67 11.64 0.41
N ARG A 88 -6.44 12.13 -0.81
CA ARG A 88 -7.55 12.41 -1.75
C ARG A 88 -8.29 11.15 -2.18
N VAL A 89 -7.59 10.05 -2.34
CA VAL A 89 -8.21 8.73 -2.60
C VAL A 89 -9.01 8.28 -1.38
N THR A 90 -8.44 8.37 -0.18
CA THR A 90 -9.12 8.02 1.08
C THR A 90 -10.39 8.84 1.28
N GLU A 91 -10.36 10.14 1.02
CA GLU A 91 -11.56 11.00 1.08
C GLU A 91 -12.65 10.53 0.11
N ALA A 92 -12.27 10.16 -1.11
CA ALA A 92 -13.23 9.61 -2.07
C ALA A 92 -13.82 8.28 -1.61
N CYS A 93 -13.03 7.42 -0.97
CA CYS A 93 -13.50 6.17 -0.36
C CYS A 93 -14.53 6.43 0.75
N VAL A 94 -14.25 7.37 1.65
CA VAL A 94 -15.18 7.75 2.73
C VAL A 94 -16.50 8.27 2.16
N ARG A 95 -16.44 9.15 1.17
CA ARG A 95 -17.65 9.66 0.48
C ARG A 95 -18.43 8.56 -0.24
N SER A 96 -17.73 7.61 -0.86
CA SER A 96 -18.34 6.46 -1.51
C SER A 96 -19.07 5.57 -0.49
N LEU A 97 -18.43 5.30 0.65
CA LEU A 97 -19.02 4.55 1.76
C LEU A 97 -20.31 5.21 2.29
N GLN A 98 -20.27 6.52 2.53
CA GLN A 98 -21.41 7.29 3.03
C GLN A 98 -22.56 7.35 2.02
N SER A 99 -22.26 7.59 0.75
CA SER A 99 -23.26 7.73 -0.31
C SER A 99 -23.74 6.39 -0.89
N ARG A 100 -23.01 5.31 -0.63
CA ARG A 100 -23.19 3.98 -1.27
C ARG A 100 -23.16 4.05 -2.81
N LYS A 101 -22.36 4.96 -3.35
CA LYS A 101 -22.21 5.15 -4.80
C LYS A 101 -20.74 5.30 -5.15
N PRO A 102 -20.32 4.93 -6.37
CA PRO A 102 -18.99 5.24 -6.86
C PRO A 102 -18.72 6.75 -6.82
N VAL A 103 -17.55 7.14 -6.36
CA VAL A 103 -17.09 8.53 -6.31
C VAL A 103 -15.83 8.67 -7.15
N ALA A 104 -15.84 9.61 -8.10
CA ALA A 104 -14.68 9.89 -8.93
C ALA A 104 -13.59 10.59 -8.10
N VAL A 105 -12.37 10.08 -8.19
CA VAL A 105 -11.17 10.78 -7.70
C VAL A 105 -10.79 11.81 -8.76
N GLN A 106 -10.92 13.09 -8.41
CA GLN A 106 -10.62 14.18 -9.33
C GLN A 106 -9.11 14.22 -9.64
N PRO A 107 -8.73 14.49 -10.90
CA PRO A 107 -7.33 14.72 -11.25
C PRO A 107 -6.72 15.83 -10.39
N LEU A 108 -5.48 15.62 -9.96
CA LEU A 108 -4.74 16.58 -9.16
C LEU A 108 -3.59 17.15 -9.98
N PHE A 109 -3.49 18.46 -10.04
CA PHE A 109 -2.35 19.14 -10.63
C PHE A 109 -1.27 19.31 -9.56
N ARG A 110 -0.05 18.86 -9.86
CA ARG A 110 1.10 18.98 -8.94
C ARG A 110 1.54 20.45 -8.88
N PRO A 111 1.44 21.11 -7.72
CA PRO A 111 1.94 22.47 -7.54
C PRO A 111 3.46 22.54 -7.72
N GLU A 112 3.98 23.71 -8.10
CA GLU A 112 5.44 23.90 -8.33
C GLU A 112 6.29 23.60 -7.10
N VAL A 113 5.77 23.89 -5.90
CA VAL A 113 6.46 23.61 -4.63
C VAL A 113 6.77 22.11 -4.42
N TYR A 114 6.10 21.21 -5.17
CA TYR A 114 6.34 19.78 -5.12
C TYR A 114 7.03 19.21 -6.37
N ARG A 115 7.50 20.08 -7.27
CA ARG A 115 8.22 19.68 -8.50
C ARG A 115 9.70 19.46 -8.28
#